data_6915ab2db11421c7d53b1eab3dcc3d68
#
_entry.id   6915ab2db11421c7d53b1eab3dcc3d68
#
_cell.length_a   1.000
_cell.length_b   1.000
_cell.length_c   1.000
_cell.angle_alpha   90.00
_cell.angle_beta   90.00
_cell.angle_gamma   90.00
#
_symmetry.space_group_name_H-M   'P 1'
#
loop_
_entity.id
_entity.type
_entity.pdbx_description
1 polymer ?
#
loop_
_entity_poly.entity_id
_entity_poly.type
_entity_poly.pdbx_seq_one_letter_code
_entity_poly.pdbx_strand_id
1 'polypeptide(L)'
;MSTQLQLSILTTQLCNAFLSLKDQSELYAFLKDVCTPSEIKSMEERFEVAKLLMDGFLSYREIHELTRVSIATITRVARFLLHENNNGYKMALKRLSDAGLLIKTDNHDNITVMNG
;
A
#
# COMPACT_ATOMS: atom_id res chain seq x y z
N MET A 1 -29.52 -1.89 2.19
CA MET A 1 -29.39 -1.72 0.73
C MET A 1 -27.96 -1.42 0.38
N SER A 2 -27.39 -2.18 -0.50
CA SER A 2 -26.01 -1.95 -0.90
C SER A 2 -25.92 -0.70 -1.78
N THR A 3 -24.93 0.13 -1.52
CA THR A 3 -24.62 1.24 -2.40
C THR A 3 -24.03 0.66 -3.68
N GLN A 4 -24.68 0.93 -4.80
CA GLN A 4 -24.16 0.48 -6.07
C GLN A 4 -22.98 1.37 -6.48
N LEU A 5 -21.81 0.75 -6.58
CA LEU A 5 -20.61 1.44 -6.99
C LEU A 5 -20.63 1.68 -8.50
N GLN A 6 -20.60 2.95 -8.91
CA GLN A 6 -20.57 3.31 -10.31
C GLN A 6 -19.14 3.57 -10.74
N LEU A 7 -18.53 2.57 -11.35
CA LEU A 7 -17.20 2.71 -11.94
C LEU A 7 -17.32 2.92 -13.44
N SER A 8 -16.39 3.67 -14.00
CA SER A 8 -16.28 3.76 -15.45
C SER A 8 -15.95 2.38 -16.02
N ILE A 9 -16.23 2.20 -17.31
CA ILE A 9 -15.88 0.95 -17.99
C ILE A 9 -14.36 0.68 -17.90
N LEU A 10 -13.56 1.73 -18.07
CA LEU A 10 -12.11 1.61 -18.01
C LEU A 10 -11.64 1.17 -16.62
N THR A 11 -12.18 1.78 -15.58
CA THR A 11 -11.85 1.39 -14.20
C THR A 11 -12.27 -0.04 -13.91
N THR A 12 -13.48 -0.42 -14.36
CA THR A 12 -13.98 -1.78 -14.16
C THR A 12 -13.07 -2.80 -14.83
N GLN A 13 -12.62 -2.54 -16.06
CA GLN A 13 -11.72 -3.43 -16.76
C GLN A 13 -10.37 -3.55 -16.04
N LEU A 14 -9.84 -2.45 -15.54
CA LEU A 14 -8.58 -2.48 -14.79
C LEU A 14 -8.72 -3.30 -13.52
N CYS A 15 -9.80 -3.09 -12.76
CA CYS A 15 -10.06 -3.88 -11.55
C CYS A 15 -10.18 -5.36 -11.89
N ASN A 16 -10.88 -5.71 -12.96
CA ASN A 16 -11.01 -7.10 -13.39
C ASN A 16 -9.64 -7.70 -13.75
N ALA A 17 -8.78 -6.92 -14.39
CA ALA A 17 -7.43 -7.38 -14.72
C ALA A 17 -6.64 -7.69 -13.46
N PHE A 18 -6.65 -6.78 -12.46
CA PHE A 18 -5.99 -7.04 -11.18
C PHE A 18 -6.52 -8.31 -10.51
N LEU A 19 -7.83 -8.45 -10.48
CA LEU A 19 -8.47 -9.60 -9.80
C LEU A 19 -8.25 -10.93 -10.52
N SER A 20 -7.86 -10.92 -11.80
CA SER A 20 -7.58 -12.12 -12.56
C SER A 20 -6.21 -12.71 -12.26
N LEU A 21 -5.31 -11.94 -11.67
CA LEU A 21 -3.93 -12.35 -11.41
C LEU A 21 -3.89 -13.30 -10.20
N LYS A 22 -3.11 -14.36 -10.31
CA LYS A 22 -3.19 -15.49 -9.38
C LYS A 22 -2.17 -15.44 -8.27
N ASP A 23 -1.04 -14.78 -8.49
CA ASP A 23 0.04 -14.74 -7.50
C ASP A 23 0.90 -13.49 -7.68
N GLN A 24 1.90 -13.33 -6.81
CA GLN A 24 2.79 -12.17 -6.84
C GLN A 24 3.54 -12.05 -8.16
N SER A 25 3.96 -13.17 -8.73
CA SER A 25 4.72 -13.15 -9.97
C SER A 25 3.90 -12.58 -11.13
N GLU A 26 2.64 -13.00 -11.23
CA GLU A 26 1.74 -12.50 -12.27
C GLU A 26 1.40 -11.04 -12.05
N LEU A 27 1.12 -10.66 -10.79
CA LEU A 27 0.82 -9.26 -10.47
C LEU A 27 2.01 -8.36 -10.77
N TYR A 28 3.21 -8.77 -10.38
CA TYR A 28 4.40 -7.95 -10.63
C TYR A 28 4.70 -7.81 -12.12
N ALA A 29 4.51 -8.89 -12.89
CA ALA A 29 4.64 -8.83 -14.34
C ALA A 29 3.68 -7.79 -14.95
N PHE A 30 2.43 -7.81 -14.50
CA PHE A 30 1.43 -6.84 -14.94
C PHE A 30 1.82 -5.41 -14.55
N LEU A 31 2.26 -5.21 -13.32
CA LEU A 31 2.69 -3.88 -12.86
C LEU A 31 3.87 -3.35 -13.67
N LYS A 32 4.84 -4.20 -14.00
CA LYS A 32 5.99 -3.77 -14.78
C LYS A 32 5.62 -3.36 -16.20
N ASP A 33 4.55 -3.94 -16.76
CA ASP A 33 4.07 -3.54 -18.08
C ASP A 33 3.27 -2.24 -18.04
N VAL A 34 2.43 -2.08 -17.02
CA VAL A 34 1.49 -0.95 -16.93
C VAL A 34 2.13 0.29 -16.32
N CYS A 35 3.01 0.10 -15.35
CA CYS A 35 3.62 1.19 -14.59
C CYS A 35 5.07 1.38 -14.94
N THR A 36 5.55 2.63 -14.82
CA THR A 36 6.98 2.90 -14.86
C THR A 36 7.62 2.40 -13.57
N PRO A 37 8.96 2.15 -13.58
CA PRO A 37 9.66 1.80 -12.33
C PRO A 37 9.45 2.83 -11.22
N SER A 38 9.40 4.11 -11.54
CA SER A 38 9.20 5.14 -10.51
C SER A 38 7.78 5.13 -9.95
N GLU A 39 6.79 4.76 -10.76
CA GLU A 39 5.41 4.59 -10.28
C GLU A 39 5.29 3.41 -9.31
N ILE A 40 5.94 2.30 -9.63
CA ILE A 40 5.98 1.14 -8.72
C ILE A 40 6.65 1.53 -7.42
N LYS A 41 7.80 2.21 -7.49
CA LYS A 41 8.52 2.65 -6.30
C LYS A 41 7.65 3.58 -5.45
N SER A 42 6.92 4.49 -6.07
CA SER A 42 6.01 5.38 -5.33
C SER A 42 4.93 4.61 -4.60
N MET A 43 4.36 3.59 -5.21
CA MET A 43 3.37 2.74 -4.55
C MET A 43 3.98 1.98 -3.37
N GLU A 44 5.17 1.43 -3.55
CA GLU A 44 5.89 0.73 -2.49
C GLU A 44 6.13 1.65 -1.30
N GLU A 45 6.61 2.85 -1.56
CA GLU A 45 6.90 3.84 -0.53
C GLU A 45 5.64 4.26 0.23
N ARG A 46 4.55 4.52 -0.51
CA ARG A 46 3.29 4.91 0.12
C ARG A 46 2.73 3.80 0.99
N PHE A 47 2.83 2.57 0.56
CA PHE A 47 2.32 1.45 1.33
C PHE A 47 3.15 1.23 2.60
N GLU A 48 4.47 1.34 2.50
CA GLU A 48 5.35 1.25 3.67
C GLU A 48 5.03 2.35 4.69
N VAL A 49 4.85 3.58 4.21
CA VAL A 49 4.47 4.71 5.08
C VAL A 49 3.12 4.44 5.75
N ALA A 50 2.13 3.94 5.00
CA ALA A 50 0.82 3.61 5.58
C ALA A 50 0.95 2.57 6.69
N LYS A 51 1.77 1.57 6.49
CA LYS A 51 2.05 0.52 7.50
C LYS A 51 2.63 1.13 8.77
N LEU A 52 3.64 1.99 8.64
CA LEU A 52 4.29 2.62 9.78
C LEU A 52 3.37 3.60 10.51
N LEU A 53 2.55 4.34 9.77
CA LEU A 53 1.54 5.22 10.38
C LEU A 53 0.49 4.43 11.15
N MET A 54 0.08 3.28 10.61
CA MET A 54 -0.92 2.44 11.25
C MET A 54 -0.41 1.84 12.55
N ASP A 55 0.88 1.50 12.63
CA ASP A 55 1.52 1.04 13.86
C ASP A 55 1.52 2.11 14.95
N GLY A 56 1.63 3.38 14.58
CA GLY A 56 1.50 4.50 15.50
C GLY A 56 2.70 4.77 16.41
N PHE A 57 3.83 4.13 16.19
CA PHE A 57 5.01 4.27 17.06
C PHE A 57 5.96 5.38 16.62
N LEU A 58 5.90 5.80 15.38
CA LEU A 58 6.86 6.76 14.82
C LEU A 58 6.18 8.07 14.46
N SER A 59 6.90 9.17 14.70
CA SER A 59 6.49 10.48 14.21
C SER A 59 6.72 10.55 12.68
N TYR A 60 6.12 11.54 12.03
CA TYR A 60 6.36 11.77 10.60
C TYR A 60 7.83 11.98 10.31
N ARG A 61 8.53 12.70 11.19
CA ARG A 61 9.96 12.94 11.02
C ARG A 61 10.75 11.62 11.12
N GLU A 62 10.41 10.80 12.08
CA GLU A 62 11.06 9.50 12.23
C GLU A 62 10.78 8.57 11.04
N ILE A 63 9.57 8.59 10.51
CA ILE A 63 9.24 7.86 9.29
C ILE A 63 10.07 8.36 8.11
N HIS A 64 10.17 9.69 7.97
CA HIS A 64 11.02 10.30 6.94
C HIS A 64 12.47 9.84 7.05
N GLU A 65 13.02 9.87 8.25
CA GLU A 65 14.40 9.45 8.48
C GLU A 65 14.63 7.97 8.18
N LEU A 66 13.66 7.13 8.55
CA LEU A 66 13.75 5.69 8.34
C LEU A 66 13.58 5.29 6.87
N THR A 67 12.62 5.89 6.19
CA THR A 67 12.21 5.46 4.84
C THR A 67 12.80 6.31 3.73
N ARG A 68 13.27 7.52 4.04
CA ARG A 68 13.68 8.55 3.08
C ARG A 68 12.52 9.11 2.25
N VAL A 69 11.29 8.71 2.54
CA VAL A 69 10.11 9.26 1.88
C VAL A 69 9.90 10.69 2.37
N SER A 70 9.52 11.60 1.47
CA SER A 70 9.34 13.00 1.82
C SER A 70 8.20 13.21 2.81
N ILE A 71 8.32 14.26 3.63
CA ILE A 71 7.26 14.65 4.56
C ILE A 71 5.95 14.94 3.80
N ALA A 72 6.03 15.53 2.62
CA ALA A 72 4.83 15.79 1.80
C ALA A 72 4.11 14.49 1.45
N THR A 73 4.85 13.46 1.05
CA THR A 73 4.25 12.15 0.75
C THR A 73 3.68 11.50 2.00
N ILE A 74 4.39 11.57 3.13
CA ILE A 74 3.91 11.03 4.40
C ILE A 74 2.60 11.70 4.80
N THR A 75 2.54 13.03 4.69
CA THR A 75 1.32 13.79 5.00
C THR A 75 0.16 13.39 4.10
N ARG A 76 0.42 13.18 2.81
CA ARG A 76 -0.60 12.71 1.87
C ARG A 76 -1.10 11.31 2.23
N VAL A 77 -0.20 10.39 2.53
CA VAL A 77 -0.59 9.04 2.92
C VAL A 77 -1.42 9.07 4.21
N ALA A 78 -0.99 9.85 5.19
CA ALA A 78 -1.74 10.00 6.44
C ALA A 78 -3.16 10.50 6.19
N ARG A 79 -3.32 11.44 5.28
CA ARG A 79 -4.65 11.95 4.92
C ARG A 79 -5.53 10.83 4.37
N PHE A 80 -5.04 10.03 3.43
CA PHE A 80 -5.83 8.95 2.82
C PHE A 80 -6.06 7.79 3.79
N LEU A 81 -5.10 7.54 4.66
CA LEU A 81 -5.24 6.48 5.67
C LEU A 81 -6.25 6.86 6.75
N LEU A 82 -6.21 8.12 7.25
CA LEU A 82 -6.89 8.51 8.47
C LEU A 82 -8.15 9.35 8.25
N HIS A 83 -8.24 10.10 7.16
CA HIS A 83 -9.29 11.11 6.99
C HIS A 83 -10.17 10.92 5.77
N GLU A 84 -9.74 10.14 4.77
CA GLU A 84 -10.55 9.85 3.59
C GLU A 84 -11.34 8.57 3.78
N ASN A 85 -12.37 8.37 2.97
CA ASN A 85 -13.31 7.27 3.14
C ASN A 85 -13.04 6.06 2.24
N ASN A 86 -11.92 6.04 1.52
CA ASN A 86 -11.61 4.92 0.62
C ASN A 86 -11.35 3.62 1.36
N ASN A 87 -10.72 3.69 2.52
CA ASN A 87 -10.37 2.54 3.37
C ASN A 87 -9.45 1.50 2.71
N GLY A 88 -8.86 1.83 1.57
CA GLY A 88 -8.02 0.89 0.82
C GLY A 88 -6.80 0.43 1.60
N TYR A 89 -6.05 1.38 2.16
CA TYR A 89 -4.90 1.04 2.99
C TYR A 89 -5.31 0.19 4.19
N LYS A 90 -6.39 0.58 4.87
CA LYS A 90 -6.84 -0.12 6.07
C LYS A 90 -7.23 -1.56 5.77
N MET A 91 -7.97 -1.78 4.67
CA MET A 91 -8.35 -3.14 4.27
C MET A 91 -7.14 -4.01 3.96
N ALA A 92 -6.22 -3.49 3.17
CA ALA A 92 -5.02 -4.23 2.79
C ALA A 92 -4.17 -4.56 4.01
N LEU A 93 -3.91 -3.57 4.86
CA LEU A 93 -3.10 -3.75 6.06
C LEU A 93 -3.73 -4.75 7.02
N LYS A 94 -5.05 -4.65 7.23
CA LYS A 94 -5.75 -5.59 8.10
C LYS A 94 -5.67 -7.02 7.57
N ARG A 95 -5.92 -7.20 6.29
CA ARG A 95 -5.88 -8.53 5.68
C ARG A 95 -4.50 -9.16 5.71
N LEU A 96 -3.47 -8.35 5.46
CA LEU A 96 -2.09 -8.83 5.56
C LEU A 96 -1.73 -9.19 7.01
N SER A 97 -2.17 -8.37 7.95
CA SER A 97 -1.95 -8.66 9.37
C SER A 97 -2.63 -9.96 9.78
N ASP A 98 -3.91 -10.10 9.42
CA ASP A 98 -4.67 -11.31 9.77
C ASP A 98 -4.08 -12.57 9.13
N ALA A 99 -3.47 -12.43 7.95
CA ALA A 99 -2.84 -13.54 7.24
C ALA A 99 -1.39 -13.80 7.67
N GLY A 100 -0.84 -13.00 8.59
CA GLY A 100 0.56 -13.11 9.01
C GLY A 100 1.55 -12.73 7.91
N LEU A 101 1.16 -11.85 7.00
CA LEU A 101 1.97 -11.49 5.84
C LEU A 101 2.59 -10.09 5.94
N LEU A 102 2.36 -9.36 7.04
CA LEU A 102 3.02 -8.08 7.22
C LEU A 102 4.50 -8.30 7.50
N ILE A 103 5.32 -7.52 6.83
CA ILE A 103 6.78 -7.63 6.90
C ILE A 103 7.32 -6.36 7.52
N LYS A 104 8.16 -6.51 8.54
CA LYS A 104 8.87 -5.39 9.15
C LYS A 104 10.18 -5.17 8.41
N THR A 105 10.40 -3.94 7.95
CA THR A 105 11.66 -3.56 7.31
C THR A 105 12.46 -2.73 8.30
N ASP A 106 13.60 -3.27 8.76
CA ASP A 106 14.48 -2.55 9.70
C ASP A 106 15.36 -1.55 8.97
N ASN A 107 15.91 -1.96 7.84
CA ASN A 107 16.62 -1.12 6.88
C ASN A 107 16.12 -1.53 5.51
N HIS A 108 16.47 -0.78 4.46
CA HIS A 108 15.98 -1.03 3.10
C HIS A 108 16.10 -2.47 2.63
N ASP A 109 17.03 -3.24 3.21
CA ASP A 109 17.37 -4.59 2.73
C ASP A 109 17.04 -5.71 3.72
N ASN A 110 16.73 -5.39 4.97
CA ASN A 110 16.44 -6.39 5.99
C ASN A 110 14.95 -6.55 6.20
N ILE A 111 14.46 -7.73 5.93
CA ILE A 111 13.03 -8.04 6.01
C ILE A 111 12.82 -9.05 7.14
N THR A 112 11.94 -8.70 8.09
CA THR A 112 11.53 -9.59 9.17
C THR A 112 10.03 -9.75 9.12
N VAL A 113 9.54 -10.99 9.07
CA VAL A 113 8.11 -11.26 9.08
C VAL A 113 7.55 -10.90 10.45
N MET A 114 6.50 -10.11 10.46
CA MET A 114 5.81 -9.72 11.69
C MET A 114 4.86 -10.84 12.09
N ASN A 115 5.04 -11.36 13.30
CA ASN A 115 4.16 -12.39 13.85
C ASN A 115 3.03 -11.72 14.64
N GLY A 116 1.85 -12.08 14.30
CA GLY A 116 0.68 -11.67 15.02
C GLY A 116 0.06 -10.41 14.59
#